data_f96e043d378837d811ab43f16cb23a6a
#
_entry.id   f96e043d378837d811ab43f16cb23a6a
#
_cell.length_a   1.000
_cell.length_b   1.000
_cell.length_c   1.000
_cell.angle_alpha   90.00
_cell.angle_beta   90.00
_cell.angle_gamma   90.00
#
_symmetry.space_group_name_H-M   'P 1'
#
loop_
_entity.id
_entity.type
_entity.pdbx_description
1 polymer ?
#
loop_
_entity_poly.entity_id
_entity_poly.type
_entity_poly.pdbx_seq_one_letter_code
_entity_poly.pdbx_strand_id
1 'polypeptide(L)'
;YEVYLGANAPMGNRDRLKRELDRVAALGINNIRILGSSEFSPLKNSVRPTFRNRTSHFNEKLLRGLDRTLAEMGKRGLTAVMYLTNFWEWSGGMMTYLYWTNGGRYINMNDPAHPWPEFADMSSEFYGHASAVRMFDNYVRAVVGRRNTVTGKLYRDDPAIFSWQLANEPRPGGGNEAARKHMKAYLAWIDGTARFIKSIDPNHMVSTGSEGTQGCINDAQCAVDAHSSPAIDYVNAHIWPQNWSWADPKDLAGTWPTVERNTHDYIAQQLAIAERLKKPLVIEEFGFPRDGGSFDPGTPTIFKDRFYSLIYADVLRSVHSGGPLQGCNFWGWGGEGRAQHADHHFVRRDTSYVGDPPHEPQGWYSVFDVDK
;
A
#
# COMPACT_ATOMS: atom_id res chain seq x y z
N TYR A 1 7.81 6.78 -1.44
CA TYR A 1 8.69 7.95 -1.15
C TYR A 1 8.64 9.01 -2.27
N GLU A 2 8.10 8.72 -3.43
CA GLU A 2 8.06 9.60 -4.62
C GLU A 2 7.47 10.98 -4.29
N VAL A 3 6.41 10.98 -3.50
CA VAL A 3 5.75 12.22 -3.04
C VAL A 3 6.69 13.10 -2.23
N TYR A 4 7.52 12.50 -1.39
CA TYR A 4 8.54 13.21 -0.62
C TYR A 4 9.62 13.78 -1.55
N LEU A 5 10.09 12.99 -2.52
CA LEU A 5 11.03 13.49 -3.53
C LEU A 5 10.44 14.64 -4.36
N GLY A 6 9.15 14.60 -4.67
CA GLY A 6 8.43 15.65 -5.38
C GLY A 6 8.29 16.95 -4.61
N ALA A 7 8.38 16.91 -3.28
CA ALA A 7 8.28 18.08 -2.40
C ALA A 7 9.51 19.01 -2.54
N ASN A 8 9.52 20.08 -1.74
CA ASN A 8 10.68 20.98 -1.62
C ASN A 8 11.67 20.45 -0.58
N ALA A 9 12.94 20.93 -0.68
CA ALA A 9 13.93 20.70 0.35
C ALA A 9 13.39 21.04 1.78
N PRO A 10 13.88 20.35 2.83
CA PRO A 10 15.05 19.45 2.83
C PRO A 10 14.74 18.01 2.42
N MET A 11 13.49 17.56 2.34
CA MET A 11 13.13 16.18 2.03
C MET A 11 13.06 15.89 0.52
N GLY A 12 12.82 16.92 -0.30
CA GLY A 12 12.62 16.76 -1.73
C GLY A 12 13.92 16.61 -2.50
N ASN A 13 13.88 15.79 -3.53
CA ASN A 13 14.91 15.66 -4.55
C ASN A 13 14.25 15.38 -5.90
N ARG A 14 13.84 16.44 -6.58
CA ARG A 14 13.07 16.37 -7.83
C ARG A 14 13.86 15.80 -8.99
N ASP A 15 15.18 15.95 -8.97
CA ASP A 15 16.02 15.38 -10.02
C ASP A 15 16.15 13.87 -9.84
N ARG A 16 16.26 13.39 -8.59
CA ARG A 16 16.14 11.97 -8.29
C ARG A 16 14.76 11.44 -8.71
N LEU A 17 13.67 12.13 -8.35
CA LEU A 17 12.32 11.71 -8.75
C LEU A 17 12.25 11.47 -10.28
N LYS A 18 12.75 12.39 -11.08
CA LYS A 18 12.75 12.24 -12.54
C LYS A 18 13.55 11.03 -12.99
N ARG A 19 14.79 10.84 -12.47
CA ARG A 19 15.63 9.69 -12.83
C ARG A 19 14.98 8.36 -12.43
N GLU A 20 14.36 8.28 -11.26
CA GLU A 20 13.66 7.08 -10.81
C GLU A 20 12.47 6.75 -11.72
N LEU A 21 11.66 7.76 -12.06
CA LEU A 21 10.53 7.56 -12.96
C LEU A 21 10.98 7.23 -14.41
N ASP A 22 12.11 7.79 -14.87
CA ASP A 22 12.70 7.44 -16.17
C ASP A 22 13.13 5.97 -16.20
N ARG A 23 13.76 5.48 -15.12
CA ARG A 23 14.17 4.07 -14.98
C ARG A 23 12.97 3.13 -14.96
N VAL A 24 11.96 3.45 -14.13
CA VAL A 24 10.73 2.66 -14.03
C VAL A 24 10.03 2.56 -15.38
N ALA A 25 9.91 3.66 -16.11
CA ALA A 25 9.32 3.68 -17.45
C ALA A 25 10.16 2.88 -18.47
N ALA A 26 11.49 2.97 -18.39
CA ALA A 26 12.40 2.21 -19.25
C ALA A 26 12.33 0.69 -19.02
N LEU A 27 11.95 0.25 -17.83
CA LEU A 27 11.68 -1.16 -17.50
C LEU A 27 10.32 -1.67 -18.04
N GLY A 28 9.53 -0.80 -18.68
CA GLY A 28 8.20 -1.15 -19.17
C GLY A 28 7.11 -1.15 -18.12
N ILE A 29 7.41 -0.68 -16.90
CA ILE A 29 6.41 -0.48 -15.84
C ILE A 29 5.53 0.70 -16.23
N ASN A 30 4.22 0.54 -16.10
CA ASN A 30 3.22 1.55 -16.50
C ASN A 30 2.38 2.07 -15.34
N ASN A 31 2.46 1.43 -14.18
CA ASN A 31 1.67 1.79 -13.00
C ASN A 31 2.52 1.75 -11.73
N ILE A 32 2.31 2.73 -10.84
CA ILE A 32 3.00 2.82 -9.55
C ILE A 32 1.95 3.03 -8.46
N ARG A 33 2.00 2.23 -7.41
CA ARG A 33 1.19 2.43 -6.21
C ARG A 33 1.91 3.38 -5.27
N ILE A 34 1.28 4.50 -4.90
CA ILE A 34 1.90 5.59 -4.14
C ILE A 34 1.10 5.98 -2.90
N LEU A 35 1.81 6.58 -1.93
CA LEU A 35 1.25 7.11 -0.70
C LEU A 35 0.39 8.35 -0.99
N GLY A 36 -0.92 8.24 -0.77
CA GLY A 36 -1.87 9.36 -0.87
C GLY A 36 -2.19 10.03 0.46
N SER A 37 -1.76 9.47 1.59
CA SER A 37 -2.05 9.97 2.94
C SER A 37 -0.99 9.60 3.96
N SER A 38 -0.80 10.46 4.95
CA SER A 38 -0.14 10.13 6.22
C SER A 38 -0.62 11.08 7.31
N GLU A 39 -0.73 10.56 8.54
CA GLU A 39 -1.35 11.23 9.67
C GLU A 39 -0.35 11.47 10.81
N PHE A 40 -0.36 12.68 11.39
CA PHE A 40 0.54 13.03 12.49
C PHE A 40 0.06 12.47 13.84
N SER A 41 0.84 11.59 14.42
CA SER A 41 0.52 10.90 15.67
C SER A 41 1.75 10.68 16.57
N PRO A 42 1.58 10.19 17.80
CA PRO A 42 2.69 9.78 18.66
C PRO A 42 3.32 8.45 18.25
N LEU A 43 2.76 7.73 17.28
CA LEU A 43 3.28 6.43 16.81
C LEU A 43 4.76 6.54 16.41
N LYS A 44 5.58 5.58 16.90
CA LYS A 44 7.05 5.70 16.84
C LYS A 44 7.60 5.61 15.42
N ASN A 45 7.05 4.69 14.62
CA ASN A 45 7.60 4.31 13.31
C ASN A 45 6.81 4.91 12.13
N SER A 46 6.17 6.07 12.34
CA SER A 46 5.41 6.73 11.29
C SER A 46 6.25 7.71 10.49
N VAL A 47 5.99 7.75 9.17
CA VAL A 47 6.64 8.71 8.25
C VAL A 47 6.43 10.16 8.66
N ARG A 48 7.41 11.01 8.42
CA ARG A 48 7.42 12.45 8.70
C ARG A 48 8.10 13.22 7.57
N PRO A 49 7.60 14.41 7.21
CA PRO A 49 6.36 15.05 7.63
C PRO A 49 5.12 14.32 7.11
N THR A 50 3.95 14.65 7.64
CA THR A 50 2.68 14.02 7.28
C THR A 50 1.81 14.94 6.44
N PHE A 51 0.90 14.39 5.65
CA PHE A 51 -0.08 15.13 4.86
C PHE A 51 -1.07 15.91 5.72
N ARG A 52 -1.36 15.41 6.91
CA ARG A 52 -2.28 16.07 7.82
C ARG A 52 -1.94 15.87 9.29
N ASN A 53 -2.47 16.75 10.13
CA ASN A 53 -2.53 16.62 11.58
C ASN A 53 -4.00 16.52 12.06
N ARG A 54 -4.23 16.59 13.36
CA ARG A 54 -5.59 16.55 13.95
C ARG A 54 -6.50 17.67 13.47
N THR A 55 -5.95 18.80 13.06
CA THR A 55 -6.74 19.95 12.57
C THR A 55 -7.21 19.69 11.13
N SER A 56 -8.11 20.52 10.63
CA SER A 56 -8.55 20.49 9.23
C SER A 56 -7.51 21.08 8.25
N HIS A 57 -6.34 21.47 8.73
CA HIS A 57 -5.28 21.97 7.87
C HIS A 57 -4.45 20.81 7.33
N PHE A 58 -4.29 20.81 6.01
CA PHE A 58 -3.48 19.85 5.29
C PHE A 58 -2.12 20.45 4.95
N ASN A 59 -1.10 19.61 4.86
CA ASN A 59 0.25 20.03 4.54
C ASN A 59 0.40 20.31 3.02
N GLU A 60 0.13 21.54 2.64
CA GLU A 60 0.21 21.96 1.23
C GLU A 60 1.60 21.76 0.61
N LYS A 61 2.67 21.79 1.40
CA LYS A 61 4.02 21.53 0.87
C LYS A 61 4.15 20.09 0.38
N LEU A 62 3.57 19.14 1.12
CA LEU A 62 3.59 17.73 0.77
C LEU A 62 2.55 17.41 -0.32
N LEU A 63 1.37 18.02 -0.26
CA LEU A 63 0.36 17.92 -1.34
C LEU A 63 0.88 18.45 -2.68
N ARG A 64 1.69 19.52 -2.68
CA ARG A 64 2.38 19.99 -3.90
C ARG A 64 3.47 19.00 -4.37
N GLY A 65 4.04 18.24 -3.43
CA GLY A 65 4.92 17.10 -3.77
C GLY A 65 4.17 16.03 -4.53
N LEU A 66 2.96 15.69 -4.08
CA LEU A 66 2.06 14.76 -4.77
C LEU A 66 1.65 15.30 -6.16
N ASP A 67 1.24 16.58 -6.25
CA ASP A 67 0.92 17.23 -7.53
C ASP A 67 2.06 17.08 -8.54
N ARG A 68 3.29 17.31 -8.09
CA ARG A 68 4.49 17.21 -8.93
C ARG A 68 4.78 15.77 -9.33
N THR A 69 4.66 14.84 -8.41
CA THR A 69 4.85 13.41 -8.69
C THR A 69 3.89 12.95 -9.79
N LEU A 70 2.62 13.25 -9.68
CA LEU A 70 1.62 12.93 -10.69
C LEU A 70 1.94 13.60 -12.04
N ALA A 71 2.35 14.88 -12.02
CA ALA A 71 2.74 15.59 -13.24
C ALA A 71 3.96 14.95 -13.92
N GLU A 72 4.97 14.52 -13.17
CA GLU A 72 6.15 13.83 -13.71
C GLU A 72 5.82 12.41 -14.19
N MET A 73 4.91 11.69 -13.50
CA MET A 73 4.40 10.38 -13.95
C MET A 73 3.65 10.52 -15.28
N GLY A 74 2.72 11.46 -15.39
CA GLY A 74 1.94 11.69 -16.61
C GLY A 74 2.78 12.01 -17.84
N LYS A 75 3.91 12.74 -17.69
CA LYS A 75 4.86 13.01 -18.78
C LYS A 75 5.50 11.73 -19.35
N ARG A 76 5.53 10.66 -18.59
CA ARG A 76 6.15 9.37 -18.93
C ARG A 76 5.13 8.29 -19.27
N GLY A 77 3.84 8.64 -19.33
CA GLY A 77 2.78 7.67 -19.53
C GLY A 77 2.56 6.72 -18.34
N LEU A 78 3.11 7.07 -17.17
CA LEU A 78 2.92 6.31 -15.94
C LEU A 78 1.61 6.72 -15.27
N THR A 79 0.95 5.77 -14.63
CA THR A 79 -0.27 5.99 -13.86
C THR A 79 -0.08 5.64 -12.38
N ALA A 80 -0.85 6.28 -11.52
CA ALA A 80 -0.79 6.12 -10.08
C ALA A 80 -2.01 5.40 -9.53
N VAL A 81 -1.79 4.43 -8.63
CA VAL A 81 -2.77 3.96 -7.65
C VAL A 81 -2.47 4.63 -6.33
N MET A 82 -3.45 5.33 -5.75
CA MET A 82 -3.25 6.11 -4.51
C MET A 82 -4.12 5.60 -3.37
N TYR A 83 -3.51 5.13 -2.27
CA TYR A 83 -4.24 4.78 -1.07
C TYR A 83 -4.38 5.98 -0.12
N LEU A 84 -5.59 6.12 0.47
CA LEU A 84 -6.04 7.33 1.15
C LEU A 84 -5.92 7.27 2.69
N THR A 85 -5.61 6.11 3.24
CA THR A 85 -5.20 5.88 4.63
C THR A 85 -4.50 4.53 4.74
N ASN A 86 -4.16 4.11 5.95
CA ASN A 86 -3.44 2.85 6.21
C ASN A 86 -4.05 2.15 7.41
N PHE A 87 -4.11 0.82 7.36
CA PHE A 87 -4.45 0.05 8.55
C PHE A 87 -3.29 0.03 9.56
N TRP A 88 -2.06 0.06 9.04
CA TRP A 88 -0.81 -0.02 9.79
C TRP A 88 -0.30 1.36 10.23
N GLU A 89 0.57 1.36 11.26
CA GLU A 89 1.06 2.59 11.89
C GLU A 89 2.06 3.40 11.06
N TRP A 90 2.73 2.77 10.08
CA TRP A 90 3.90 3.38 9.44
C TRP A 90 3.61 4.67 8.64
N SER A 91 2.38 4.94 8.31
CA SER A 91 1.96 6.26 7.80
C SER A 91 1.00 7.00 8.72
N GLY A 92 0.81 6.51 9.95
CA GLY A 92 -0.16 7.02 10.93
C GLY A 92 -1.46 6.22 10.93
N GLY A 93 -2.18 6.26 9.84
CA GLY A 93 -3.31 5.41 9.52
C GLY A 93 -4.51 5.48 10.47
N MET A 94 -5.30 4.40 10.46
CA MET A 94 -6.56 4.30 11.21
C MET A 94 -6.37 4.47 12.71
N MET A 95 -5.28 3.93 13.27
CA MET A 95 -4.92 4.11 14.68
C MET A 95 -4.79 5.59 15.05
N THR A 96 -4.28 6.43 14.13
CA THR A 96 -4.14 7.86 14.37
C THR A 96 -5.48 8.58 14.42
N TYR A 97 -6.40 8.24 13.52
CA TYR A 97 -7.78 8.80 13.58
C TYR A 97 -8.47 8.44 14.88
N LEU A 98 -8.30 7.20 15.35
CA LEU A 98 -8.79 6.77 16.67
C LEU A 98 -8.14 7.58 17.79
N TYR A 99 -6.81 7.68 17.81
CA TYR A 99 -6.07 8.50 18.79
C TYR A 99 -6.62 9.93 18.90
N TRP A 100 -6.96 10.55 17.78
CA TRP A 100 -7.49 11.92 17.76
C TRP A 100 -8.89 12.03 18.34
N THR A 101 -9.66 10.95 18.39
CA THR A 101 -11.10 10.97 18.67
C THR A 101 -11.54 10.14 19.88
N ASN A 102 -10.65 9.32 20.45
CA ASN A 102 -10.95 8.39 21.55
C ASN A 102 -10.33 8.79 22.90
N GLY A 103 -9.92 10.06 23.06
CA GLY A 103 -9.27 10.52 24.29
C GLY A 103 -7.76 10.27 24.31
N GLY A 104 -7.12 10.05 23.16
CA GLY A 104 -5.66 9.92 23.05
C GLY A 104 -5.13 8.50 23.27
N ARG A 105 -5.98 7.48 23.19
CA ARG A 105 -5.56 6.08 23.32
C ARG A 105 -5.03 5.56 21.98
N TYR A 106 -3.91 4.83 22.03
CA TYR A 106 -3.29 4.19 20.87
C TYR A 106 -2.39 3.03 21.33
N ILE A 107 -2.09 2.15 20.42
CA ILE A 107 -1.10 1.07 20.56
C ILE A 107 -0.04 1.26 19.49
N ASN A 108 1.24 1.10 19.81
CA ASN A 108 2.28 0.94 18.80
C ASN A 108 2.31 -0.53 18.36
N MET A 109 2.42 -0.76 17.07
CA MET A 109 2.68 -2.11 16.55
C MET A 109 4.01 -2.62 17.12
N ASN A 110 4.10 -3.90 17.41
CA ASN A 110 5.26 -4.53 18.04
C ASN A 110 5.60 -4.03 19.47
N ASP A 111 4.65 -3.41 20.18
CA ASP A 111 4.81 -3.13 21.60
C ASP A 111 4.71 -4.45 22.39
N PRO A 112 5.76 -4.85 23.13
CA PRO A 112 5.71 -6.08 23.92
C PRO A 112 4.59 -6.13 24.97
N ALA A 113 4.09 -4.95 25.42
CA ALA A 113 2.96 -4.85 26.34
C ALA A 113 1.61 -5.14 25.64
N HIS A 114 1.60 -5.10 24.31
CA HIS A 114 0.43 -5.28 23.48
C HIS A 114 0.75 -6.25 22.32
N PRO A 115 0.87 -7.56 22.61
CA PRO A 115 1.22 -8.56 21.61
C PRO A 115 0.17 -8.67 20.52
N TRP A 116 0.56 -9.23 19.39
CA TRP A 116 -0.38 -9.54 18.32
C TRP A 116 -1.54 -10.42 18.86
N PRO A 117 -2.84 -10.10 18.57
CA PRO A 117 -3.29 -9.15 17.54
C PRO A 117 -3.79 -7.77 18.05
N GLU A 118 -3.44 -7.35 19.26
CA GLU A 118 -4.06 -6.18 19.93
C GLU A 118 -4.02 -4.89 19.12
N PHE A 119 -2.91 -4.60 18.42
CA PHE A 119 -2.82 -3.42 17.53
C PHE A 119 -3.89 -3.48 16.43
N ALA A 120 -3.99 -4.62 15.74
CA ALA A 120 -4.92 -4.80 14.63
C ALA A 120 -6.38 -4.80 15.09
N ASP A 121 -6.66 -5.37 16.26
CA ASP A 121 -7.99 -5.37 16.86
C ASP A 121 -8.43 -3.94 17.23
N MET A 122 -7.55 -3.15 17.85
CA MET A 122 -7.83 -1.75 18.15
C MET A 122 -7.95 -0.90 16.86
N SER A 123 -7.08 -1.10 15.88
CA SER A 123 -7.14 -0.37 14.61
C SER A 123 -8.47 -0.56 13.90
N SER A 124 -9.07 -1.75 13.98
CA SER A 124 -10.37 -2.08 13.39
C SER A 124 -11.58 -1.39 14.05
N GLU A 125 -11.43 -0.80 15.25
CA GLU A 125 -12.46 0.04 15.85
C GLU A 125 -12.78 1.28 15.00
N PHE A 126 -11.85 1.67 14.11
CA PHE A 126 -11.99 2.83 13.23
C PHE A 126 -13.31 2.81 12.45
N TYR A 127 -13.70 1.68 11.87
CA TYR A 127 -14.86 1.58 11.00
C TYR A 127 -16.19 1.93 11.69
N GLY A 128 -16.31 1.62 12.97
CA GLY A 128 -17.47 1.95 13.81
C GLY A 128 -17.37 3.31 14.50
N HIS A 129 -16.23 4.01 14.41
CA HIS A 129 -15.99 5.25 15.13
C HIS A 129 -16.36 6.48 14.27
N ALA A 130 -17.61 6.91 14.36
CA ALA A 130 -18.18 7.94 13.49
C ALA A 130 -17.35 9.23 13.38
N SER A 131 -16.70 9.67 14.47
CA SER A 131 -15.85 10.89 14.43
C SER A 131 -14.55 10.67 13.67
N ALA A 132 -13.94 9.48 13.80
CA ALA A 132 -12.74 9.10 13.06
C ALA A 132 -13.03 9.00 11.56
N VAL A 133 -14.12 8.32 11.19
CA VAL A 133 -14.57 8.21 9.79
C VAL A 133 -14.86 9.59 9.19
N ARG A 134 -15.59 10.47 9.87
CA ARG A 134 -15.82 11.85 9.38
C ARG A 134 -14.54 12.63 9.16
N MET A 135 -13.53 12.46 10.01
CA MET A 135 -12.22 13.11 9.81
C MET A 135 -11.51 12.56 8.58
N PHE A 136 -11.60 11.26 8.34
CA PHE A 136 -11.09 10.62 7.13
C PHE A 136 -11.82 11.13 5.88
N ASP A 137 -13.16 11.16 5.88
CA ASP A 137 -13.97 11.66 4.76
C ASP A 137 -13.62 13.10 4.36
N ASN A 138 -13.31 13.95 5.35
CA ASN A 138 -12.83 15.31 5.08
C ASN A 138 -11.52 15.32 4.29
N TYR A 139 -10.61 14.40 4.60
CA TYR A 139 -9.36 14.24 3.87
C TYR A 139 -9.61 13.69 2.46
N VAL A 140 -10.43 12.67 2.33
CA VAL A 140 -10.84 12.10 1.02
C VAL A 140 -11.39 13.20 0.11
N ARG A 141 -12.33 14.01 0.62
CA ARG A 141 -12.90 15.14 -0.12
C ARG A 141 -11.83 16.11 -0.61
N ALA A 142 -10.87 16.44 0.25
CA ALA A 142 -9.82 17.41 -0.08
C ALA A 142 -8.85 16.87 -1.14
N VAL A 143 -8.47 15.58 -1.06
CA VAL A 143 -7.47 14.99 -1.96
C VAL A 143 -8.11 14.56 -3.28
N VAL A 144 -9.21 13.84 -3.26
CA VAL A 144 -9.90 13.40 -4.49
C VAL A 144 -10.44 14.59 -5.29
N GLY A 145 -10.93 15.62 -4.61
CA GLY A 145 -11.41 16.86 -5.23
C GLY A 145 -10.31 17.88 -5.59
N ARG A 146 -9.03 17.53 -5.38
CA ARG A 146 -7.92 18.46 -5.55
C ARG A 146 -7.72 18.90 -7.00
N ARG A 147 -7.26 20.12 -7.16
CA ARG A 147 -6.67 20.65 -8.41
C ARG A 147 -5.15 20.56 -8.31
N ASN A 148 -4.52 19.86 -9.22
CA ASN A 148 -3.07 19.77 -9.34
C ASN A 148 -2.47 21.17 -9.59
N THR A 149 -1.60 21.64 -8.70
CA THR A 149 -0.98 22.97 -8.78
C THR A 149 0.10 23.08 -9.86
N VAL A 150 0.52 21.96 -10.45
CA VAL A 150 1.53 21.93 -11.53
C VAL A 150 0.86 21.87 -12.90
N THR A 151 -0.15 21.02 -13.07
CA THR A 151 -0.82 20.80 -14.35
C THR A 151 -2.08 21.65 -14.53
N GLY A 152 -2.65 22.16 -13.43
CA GLY A 152 -3.93 22.88 -13.41
C GLY A 152 -5.17 21.98 -13.56
N LYS A 153 -5.01 20.67 -13.77
CA LYS A 153 -6.12 19.72 -13.91
C LYS A 153 -6.74 19.39 -12.55
N LEU A 154 -8.03 19.12 -12.50
CA LEU A 154 -8.62 18.42 -11.36
C LEU A 154 -8.10 16.99 -11.34
N TYR A 155 -7.90 16.40 -10.15
CA TYR A 155 -7.43 15.02 -10.05
C TYR A 155 -8.39 14.04 -10.74
N ARG A 156 -9.69 14.26 -10.64
CA ARG A 156 -10.69 13.46 -11.35
C ARG A 156 -10.60 13.50 -12.89
N ASP A 157 -9.86 14.45 -13.44
CA ASP A 157 -9.66 14.62 -14.89
C ASP A 157 -8.20 14.37 -15.29
N ASP A 158 -7.36 13.88 -14.37
CA ASP A 158 -5.94 13.67 -14.59
C ASP A 158 -5.65 12.20 -14.99
N PRO A 159 -5.30 11.92 -16.25
CA PRO A 159 -5.04 10.57 -16.73
C PRO A 159 -3.80 9.91 -16.08
N ALA A 160 -3.01 10.65 -15.31
CA ALA A 160 -1.94 10.08 -14.49
C ALA A 160 -2.47 9.35 -13.24
N ILE A 161 -3.75 9.46 -12.91
CA ILE A 161 -4.40 8.70 -11.85
C ILE A 161 -5.12 7.51 -12.49
N PHE A 162 -4.85 6.31 -11.99
CA PHE A 162 -5.51 5.09 -12.40
C PHE A 162 -6.64 4.72 -11.44
N SER A 163 -6.35 4.75 -10.15
CA SER A 163 -7.28 4.27 -9.13
C SER A 163 -7.07 4.95 -7.78
N TRP A 164 -8.16 5.09 -7.04
CA TRP A 164 -8.19 5.41 -5.63
C TRP A 164 -8.34 4.14 -4.81
N GLN A 165 -7.55 4.00 -3.76
CA GLN A 165 -7.72 2.93 -2.78
C GLN A 165 -8.20 3.48 -1.45
N LEU A 166 -9.15 2.78 -0.84
CA LEU A 166 -9.72 3.21 0.43
C LEU A 166 -8.65 3.30 1.51
N ALA A 167 -7.82 2.26 1.60
CA ALA A 167 -6.72 2.19 2.54
C ALA A 167 -5.61 1.24 2.04
N ASN A 168 -4.43 1.30 2.66
CA ASN A 168 -3.48 0.20 2.61
C ASN A 168 -3.91 -0.88 3.60
N GLU A 169 -4.16 -2.09 3.10
CA GLU A 169 -4.43 -3.32 3.85
C GLU A 169 -5.51 -3.23 4.94
N PRO A 170 -6.71 -2.69 4.65
CA PRO A 170 -7.78 -2.61 5.65
C PRO A 170 -8.25 -4.01 6.06
N ARG A 171 -8.32 -4.27 7.38
CA ARG A 171 -8.74 -5.54 7.96
C ARG A 171 -9.92 -5.36 8.93
N PRO A 172 -10.87 -6.30 9.04
CA PRO A 172 -11.95 -6.22 10.04
C PRO A 172 -11.44 -6.44 11.47
N GLY A 173 -10.22 -6.95 11.65
CA GLY A 173 -9.54 -7.21 12.90
C GLY A 173 -8.28 -8.05 12.68
N GLY A 174 -7.48 -8.24 13.71
CA GLY A 174 -6.34 -9.17 13.71
C GLY A 174 -6.70 -10.55 14.22
N GLY A 175 -7.67 -10.64 15.14
CA GLY A 175 -8.22 -11.87 15.67
C GLY A 175 -9.68 -12.09 15.26
N ASN A 176 -10.12 -13.36 15.34
CA ASN A 176 -11.47 -13.79 14.93
C ASN A 176 -12.59 -13.07 15.71
N GLU A 177 -12.39 -12.78 16.99
CA GLU A 177 -13.39 -12.13 17.81
C GLU A 177 -13.60 -10.67 17.39
N ALA A 178 -12.51 -9.91 17.28
CA ALA A 178 -12.54 -8.53 16.82
C ALA A 178 -13.09 -8.43 15.38
N ALA A 179 -12.66 -9.33 14.50
CA ALA A 179 -13.16 -9.38 13.13
C ALA A 179 -14.67 -9.58 13.07
N ARG A 180 -15.22 -10.54 13.82
CA ARG A 180 -16.68 -10.75 13.88
C ARG A 180 -17.41 -9.51 14.45
N LYS A 181 -16.85 -8.89 15.48
CA LYS A 181 -17.40 -7.67 16.10
C LYS A 181 -17.46 -6.51 15.12
N HIS A 182 -16.42 -6.30 14.33
CA HIS A 182 -16.28 -5.13 13.47
C HIS A 182 -16.71 -5.37 12.02
N MET A 183 -16.99 -6.61 11.61
CA MET A 183 -17.29 -6.99 10.21
C MET A 183 -18.36 -6.12 9.56
N LYS A 184 -19.50 -5.94 10.25
CA LYS A 184 -20.60 -5.13 9.71
C LYS A 184 -20.16 -3.68 9.44
N ALA A 185 -19.42 -3.08 10.37
CA ALA A 185 -18.92 -1.71 10.23
C ALA A 185 -17.85 -1.61 9.14
N TYR A 186 -16.97 -2.60 9.05
CA TYR A 186 -15.93 -2.73 8.01
C TYR A 186 -16.55 -2.73 6.61
N LEU A 187 -17.51 -3.62 6.36
CA LEU A 187 -18.17 -3.73 5.06
C LEU A 187 -18.99 -2.47 4.71
N ALA A 188 -19.68 -1.89 5.69
CA ALA A 188 -20.41 -0.63 5.50
C ALA A 188 -19.47 0.54 5.19
N TRP A 189 -18.29 0.61 5.84
CA TRP A 189 -17.27 1.62 5.56
C TRP A 189 -16.70 1.47 4.15
N ILE A 190 -16.43 0.24 3.69
CA ILE A 190 -15.95 -0.01 2.32
C ILE A 190 -16.96 0.53 1.29
N ASP A 191 -18.22 0.10 1.36
CA ASP A 191 -19.26 0.53 0.40
C ASP A 191 -19.49 2.04 0.47
N GLY A 192 -19.62 2.59 1.69
CA GLY A 192 -19.85 4.02 1.91
C GLY A 192 -18.71 4.89 1.38
N THR A 193 -17.46 4.53 1.68
CA THR A 193 -16.26 5.26 1.23
C THR A 193 -16.08 5.17 -0.28
N ALA A 194 -16.26 3.99 -0.87
CA ALA A 194 -16.15 3.82 -2.32
C ALA A 194 -17.19 4.68 -3.06
N ARG A 195 -18.46 4.66 -2.62
CA ARG A 195 -19.50 5.54 -3.18
C ARG A 195 -19.20 7.01 -2.98
N PHE A 196 -18.64 7.37 -1.84
CA PHE A 196 -18.25 8.75 -1.56
C PHE A 196 -17.15 9.22 -2.51
N ILE A 197 -16.12 8.42 -2.75
CA ILE A 197 -15.08 8.72 -3.74
C ILE A 197 -15.69 8.87 -5.13
N LYS A 198 -16.54 7.92 -5.59
CA LYS A 198 -17.21 7.97 -6.88
C LYS A 198 -18.11 9.20 -7.03
N SER A 199 -18.67 9.74 -5.94
CA SER A 199 -19.46 10.98 -5.98
C SER A 199 -18.62 12.23 -6.26
N ILE A 200 -17.32 12.19 -6.00
CA ILE A 200 -16.36 13.28 -6.25
C ILE A 200 -15.65 13.07 -7.58
N ASP A 201 -15.24 11.84 -7.82
CA ASP A 201 -14.50 11.39 -9.00
C ASP A 201 -15.20 10.17 -9.64
N PRO A 202 -16.06 10.39 -10.63
CA PRO A 202 -16.74 9.32 -11.35
C PRO A 202 -15.87 8.66 -12.42
N ASN A 203 -14.67 9.19 -12.70
CA ASN A 203 -13.86 8.81 -13.87
C ASN A 203 -12.84 7.70 -13.53
N HIS A 204 -12.22 7.74 -12.34
CA HIS A 204 -11.19 6.79 -11.98
C HIS A 204 -11.78 5.58 -11.24
N MET A 205 -11.03 4.48 -11.30
CA MET A 205 -11.37 3.26 -10.58
C MET A 205 -11.20 3.44 -9.07
N VAL A 206 -11.89 2.59 -8.32
CA VAL A 206 -11.81 2.52 -6.86
C VAL A 206 -11.61 1.08 -6.45
N SER A 207 -10.70 0.82 -5.53
CA SER A 207 -10.50 -0.50 -4.93
C SER A 207 -10.26 -0.41 -3.43
N THR A 208 -10.30 -1.56 -2.75
CA THR A 208 -10.20 -1.61 -1.29
C THR A 208 -8.78 -1.36 -0.79
N GLY A 209 -7.76 -1.86 -1.51
CA GLY A 209 -6.37 -1.97 -1.08
C GLY A 209 -6.12 -3.14 -0.13
N SER A 210 -7.01 -4.14 -0.13
CA SER A 210 -6.96 -5.32 0.73
C SER A 210 -5.87 -6.31 0.31
N GLU A 211 -5.37 -7.09 1.28
CA GLU A 211 -4.50 -8.23 1.01
C GLU A 211 -5.24 -9.43 0.37
N GLY A 212 -6.58 -9.39 0.28
CA GLY A 212 -7.40 -10.53 -0.10
C GLY A 212 -7.85 -11.35 1.12
N THR A 213 -7.84 -12.69 1.01
CA THR A 213 -8.31 -13.57 2.11
C THR A 213 -7.45 -13.44 3.37
N GLN A 214 -6.15 -13.19 3.25
CA GLN A 214 -5.27 -12.97 4.40
C GLN A 214 -5.70 -11.74 5.22
N GLY A 215 -6.07 -10.65 4.56
CA GLY A 215 -6.59 -9.44 5.22
C GLY A 215 -8.00 -9.63 5.80
N CYS A 216 -8.68 -10.68 5.42
CA CYS A 216 -10.01 -11.09 5.89
C CYS A 216 -9.96 -12.30 6.84
N ILE A 217 -8.91 -12.43 7.67
CA ILE A 217 -8.72 -13.54 8.63
C ILE A 217 -8.82 -14.94 7.97
N ASN A 218 -8.36 -15.06 6.74
CA ASN A 218 -8.47 -16.26 5.88
C ASN A 218 -9.92 -16.69 5.57
N ASP A 219 -10.88 -15.77 5.65
CA ASP A 219 -12.27 -16.00 5.28
C ASP A 219 -12.54 -15.51 3.85
N ALA A 220 -12.79 -16.45 2.93
CA ALA A 220 -13.08 -16.16 1.54
C ALA A 220 -14.41 -15.40 1.37
N GLN A 221 -15.41 -15.67 2.22
CA GLN A 221 -16.69 -14.94 2.14
C GLN A 221 -16.51 -13.46 2.53
N CYS A 222 -15.72 -13.19 3.59
CA CYS A 222 -15.35 -11.82 3.94
C CYS A 222 -14.66 -11.09 2.77
N ALA A 223 -13.71 -11.75 2.09
CA ALA A 223 -13.05 -11.16 0.92
C ALA A 223 -14.01 -10.90 -0.24
N VAL A 224 -14.97 -11.81 -0.49
CA VAL A 224 -16.05 -11.60 -1.46
C VAL A 224 -16.90 -10.37 -1.08
N ASP A 225 -17.35 -10.31 0.17
CA ASP A 225 -18.23 -9.24 0.66
C ASP A 225 -17.53 -7.88 0.60
N ALA A 226 -16.25 -7.83 0.97
CA ALA A 226 -15.42 -6.62 0.92
C ALA A 226 -15.28 -6.04 -0.51
N HIS A 227 -15.32 -6.88 -1.54
CA HIS A 227 -15.20 -6.45 -2.94
C HIS A 227 -16.54 -6.44 -3.70
N SER A 228 -17.67 -6.77 -3.04
CA SER A 228 -18.98 -6.90 -3.68
C SER A 228 -19.65 -5.57 -4.06
N SER A 229 -19.27 -4.46 -3.41
CA SER A 229 -19.83 -3.14 -3.72
C SER A 229 -19.70 -2.82 -5.23
N PRO A 230 -20.76 -2.32 -5.89
CA PRO A 230 -20.67 -1.88 -7.28
C PRO A 230 -19.78 -0.65 -7.47
N ALA A 231 -19.41 0.05 -6.38
CA ALA A 231 -18.46 1.15 -6.40
C ALA A 231 -16.99 0.71 -6.27
N ILE A 232 -16.74 -0.57 -6.03
CA ILE A 232 -15.41 -1.20 -6.08
C ILE A 232 -15.24 -1.84 -7.47
N ASP A 233 -14.24 -1.40 -8.21
CA ASP A 233 -14.07 -1.77 -9.62
C ASP A 233 -13.26 -3.06 -9.81
N TYR A 234 -12.35 -3.40 -8.90
CA TYR A 234 -11.51 -4.59 -9.01
C TYR A 234 -11.13 -5.18 -7.66
N VAL A 235 -10.75 -6.44 -7.66
CA VAL A 235 -10.30 -7.21 -6.49
C VAL A 235 -8.81 -6.98 -6.29
N ASN A 236 -8.38 -6.84 -5.04
CA ASN A 236 -6.98 -6.71 -4.65
C ASN A 236 -6.48 -7.95 -3.92
N ALA A 237 -5.20 -8.24 -4.07
CA ALA A 237 -4.48 -9.19 -3.22
C ALA A 237 -3.03 -8.74 -3.02
N HIS A 238 -2.45 -9.09 -1.87
CA HIS A 238 -1.03 -8.94 -1.56
C HIS A 238 -0.45 -10.32 -1.23
N ILE A 239 0.85 -10.53 -1.44
CA ILE A 239 1.50 -11.80 -1.18
C ILE A 239 2.85 -11.58 -0.51
N TRP A 240 2.95 -11.95 0.77
CA TRP A 240 4.11 -11.72 1.62
C TRP A 240 4.65 -13.01 2.25
N PRO A 241 5.38 -13.86 1.49
CA PRO A 241 5.79 -15.19 1.95
C PRO A 241 6.56 -15.20 3.26
N GLN A 242 7.47 -14.25 3.47
CA GLN A 242 8.24 -14.19 4.72
C GLN A 242 7.36 -13.73 5.89
N ASN A 243 6.54 -12.69 5.71
CA ASN A 243 5.66 -12.17 6.75
C ASN A 243 4.59 -13.21 7.17
N TRP A 244 4.19 -14.07 6.26
CA TRP A 244 3.22 -15.14 6.49
C TRP A 244 3.86 -16.47 6.87
N SER A 245 5.16 -16.47 7.18
CA SER A 245 5.92 -17.65 7.62
C SER A 245 5.97 -18.80 6.59
N TRP A 246 5.85 -18.48 5.30
CA TRP A 246 6.05 -19.44 4.21
C TRP A 246 7.52 -19.57 3.81
N ALA A 247 8.28 -18.48 3.95
CA ALA A 247 9.70 -18.39 3.66
C ALA A 247 10.52 -18.15 4.92
N ASP A 248 11.61 -18.91 5.09
CA ASP A 248 12.66 -18.63 6.07
C ASP A 248 13.83 -17.95 5.34
N PRO A 249 14.17 -16.70 5.64
CA PRO A 249 15.28 -15.99 4.99
C PRO A 249 16.65 -16.64 5.25
N LYS A 250 16.76 -17.50 6.26
CA LYS A 250 17.98 -18.26 6.55
C LYS A 250 18.06 -19.57 5.76
N ASP A 251 16.93 -20.06 5.25
CA ASP A 251 16.82 -21.28 4.46
C ASP A 251 15.79 -21.13 3.34
N LEU A 252 16.06 -20.23 2.40
CA LEU A 252 15.17 -20.00 1.26
C LEU A 252 15.06 -21.23 0.36
N ALA A 253 16.12 -22.01 0.21
CA ALA A 253 16.11 -23.21 -0.61
C ALA A 253 15.20 -24.29 -0.01
N GLY A 254 15.32 -24.55 1.30
CA GLY A 254 14.50 -25.54 1.99
C GLY A 254 13.03 -25.15 2.07
N THR A 255 12.72 -23.86 2.18
CA THR A 255 11.34 -23.38 2.28
C THR A 255 10.70 -23.09 0.91
N TRP A 256 11.47 -23.06 -0.18
CA TRP A 256 10.96 -22.76 -1.52
C TRP A 256 9.75 -23.60 -1.97
N PRO A 257 9.73 -24.94 -1.79
CA PRO A 257 8.55 -25.73 -2.19
C PRO A 257 7.26 -25.29 -1.50
N THR A 258 7.36 -24.82 -0.26
CA THR A 258 6.21 -24.27 0.49
C THR A 258 5.79 -22.91 -0.05
N VAL A 259 6.76 -22.04 -0.34
CA VAL A 259 6.49 -20.73 -0.95
C VAL A 259 5.75 -20.89 -2.27
N GLU A 260 6.28 -21.71 -3.17
CA GLU A 260 5.70 -21.93 -4.51
C GLU A 260 4.27 -22.48 -4.43
N ARG A 261 4.05 -23.52 -3.67
CA ARG A 261 2.72 -24.13 -3.48
C ARG A 261 1.74 -23.12 -2.88
N ASN A 262 2.10 -22.51 -1.75
CA ASN A 262 1.19 -21.60 -1.05
C ASN A 262 0.88 -20.35 -1.88
N THR A 263 1.82 -19.86 -2.69
CA THR A 263 1.61 -18.74 -3.60
C THR A 263 0.58 -19.10 -4.68
N HIS A 264 0.73 -20.26 -5.32
CA HIS A 264 -0.24 -20.72 -6.32
C HIS A 264 -1.62 -20.96 -5.72
N ASP A 265 -1.69 -21.60 -4.54
CA ASP A 265 -2.95 -21.84 -3.85
C ASP A 265 -3.65 -20.52 -3.48
N TYR A 266 -2.88 -19.54 -3.02
CA TYR A 266 -3.40 -18.22 -2.68
C TYR A 266 -3.91 -17.47 -3.91
N ILE A 267 -3.16 -17.46 -5.00
CA ILE A 267 -3.59 -16.85 -6.27
C ILE A 267 -4.87 -17.53 -6.77
N ALA A 268 -4.96 -18.86 -6.71
CA ALA A 268 -6.16 -19.59 -7.11
C ALA A 268 -7.39 -19.19 -6.28
N GLN A 269 -7.23 -18.98 -4.97
CA GLN A 269 -8.32 -18.48 -4.11
C GLN A 269 -8.79 -17.07 -4.54
N GLN A 270 -7.85 -16.16 -4.81
CA GLN A 270 -8.19 -14.80 -5.24
C GLN A 270 -8.83 -14.78 -6.63
N LEU A 271 -8.39 -15.64 -7.54
CA LEU A 271 -9.02 -15.83 -8.85
C LEU A 271 -10.47 -16.26 -8.72
N ALA A 272 -10.77 -17.25 -7.86
CA ALA A 272 -12.14 -17.70 -7.62
C ALA A 272 -13.05 -16.58 -7.08
N ILE A 273 -12.50 -15.67 -6.23
CA ILE A 273 -13.22 -14.49 -5.74
C ILE A 273 -13.52 -13.52 -6.90
N ALA A 274 -12.52 -13.22 -7.72
CA ALA A 274 -12.63 -12.32 -8.85
C ALA A 274 -13.65 -12.84 -9.89
N GLU A 275 -13.59 -14.13 -10.22
CA GLU A 275 -14.55 -14.79 -11.12
C GLU A 275 -15.98 -14.73 -10.58
N ARG A 276 -16.18 -15.05 -9.30
CA ARG A 276 -17.48 -14.96 -8.64
C ARG A 276 -18.08 -13.56 -8.70
N LEU A 277 -17.23 -12.53 -8.53
CA LEU A 277 -17.64 -11.14 -8.58
C LEU A 277 -17.69 -10.57 -10.01
N LYS A 278 -17.14 -11.28 -10.99
CA LYS A 278 -16.96 -10.81 -12.38
C LYS A 278 -16.18 -9.49 -12.43
N LYS A 279 -15.12 -9.40 -11.63
CA LYS A 279 -14.23 -8.23 -11.55
C LYS A 279 -12.79 -8.64 -11.88
N PRO A 280 -11.98 -7.72 -12.43
CA PRO A 280 -10.55 -7.94 -12.54
C PRO A 280 -9.91 -8.17 -11.16
N LEU A 281 -8.76 -8.86 -11.15
CA LEU A 281 -7.89 -9.05 -10.00
C LEU A 281 -6.54 -8.36 -10.27
N VAL A 282 -6.00 -7.69 -9.27
CA VAL A 282 -4.63 -7.17 -9.29
C VAL A 282 -3.90 -7.62 -8.02
N ILE A 283 -2.71 -8.20 -8.19
CA ILE A 283 -1.79 -8.46 -7.06
C ILE A 283 -0.99 -7.17 -6.83
N GLU A 284 -1.41 -6.36 -5.87
CA GLU A 284 -0.92 -4.98 -5.71
C GLU A 284 0.30 -4.83 -4.84
N GLU A 285 0.62 -5.84 -4.06
CA GLU A 285 1.89 -5.96 -3.36
C GLU A 285 2.36 -7.40 -3.37
N PHE A 286 3.62 -7.58 -3.65
CA PHE A 286 4.36 -8.80 -3.38
C PHE A 286 5.82 -8.46 -3.25
N GLY A 287 6.50 -9.15 -2.36
CA GLY A 287 7.91 -8.95 -2.13
C GLY A 287 8.57 -10.23 -1.61
N PHE A 288 9.88 -10.31 -1.78
CA PHE A 288 10.68 -11.43 -1.33
C PHE A 288 12.04 -10.94 -0.84
N PRO A 289 12.61 -11.54 0.23
CA PRO A 289 13.92 -11.14 0.75
C PRO A 289 15.04 -11.51 -0.23
N ARG A 290 16.20 -10.87 -0.07
CA ARG A 290 17.44 -11.26 -0.73
C ARG A 290 17.98 -12.56 -0.15
N ASP A 291 18.78 -13.26 -0.91
CA ASP A 291 19.42 -14.50 -0.48
C ASP A 291 20.25 -14.25 0.79
N GLY A 292 20.14 -15.19 1.75
CA GLY A 292 20.79 -15.07 3.05
C GLY A 292 20.21 -13.98 3.97
N GLY A 293 19.06 -13.37 3.63
CA GLY A 293 18.43 -12.33 4.44
C GLY A 293 19.20 -11.01 4.47
N SER A 294 20.02 -10.73 3.45
CA SER A 294 20.75 -9.46 3.31
C SER A 294 19.80 -8.31 2.98
N PHE A 295 20.19 -7.10 3.39
CA PHE A 295 19.52 -5.85 3.03
C PHE A 295 20.34 -5.00 2.06
N ASP A 296 21.58 -5.41 1.77
CA ASP A 296 22.52 -4.63 0.96
C ASP A 296 22.26 -4.79 -0.55
N PRO A 297 22.27 -3.69 -1.33
CA PRO A 297 22.24 -3.75 -2.77
C PRO A 297 23.45 -4.51 -3.34
N GLY A 298 23.24 -5.23 -4.45
CA GLY A 298 24.29 -6.02 -5.06
C GLY A 298 24.53 -7.39 -4.43
N THR A 299 23.83 -7.74 -3.33
CA THR A 299 23.80 -9.12 -2.83
C THR A 299 22.87 -9.99 -3.67
N PRO A 300 23.07 -11.34 -3.71
CA PRO A 300 22.29 -12.22 -4.57
C PRO A 300 20.77 -12.10 -4.35
N THR A 301 20.01 -12.28 -5.44
CA THR A 301 18.55 -12.20 -5.47
C THR A 301 17.89 -13.43 -6.11
N ILE A 302 18.58 -14.59 -6.10
CA ILE A 302 18.17 -15.80 -6.85
C ILE A 302 16.72 -16.21 -6.52
N PHE A 303 16.38 -16.29 -5.23
CA PHE A 303 15.02 -16.66 -4.82
C PHE A 303 14.02 -15.52 -4.98
N LYS A 304 14.44 -14.26 -4.83
CA LYS A 304 13.63 -13.09 -5.12
C LYS A 304 13.22 -13.05 -6.60
N ASP A 305 14.17 -13.23 -7.50
CA ASP A 305 13.93 -13.26 -8.96
C ASP A 305 13.02 -14.43 -9.33
N ARG A 306 13.24 -15.59 -8.70
CA ARG A 306 12.39 -16.77 -8.90
C ARG A 306 10.95 -16.52 -8.45
N PHE A 307 10.75 -15.86 -7.30
CA PHE A 307 9.43 -15.50 -6.80
C PHE A 307 8.73 -14.47 -7.72
N TYR A 308 9.45 -13.46 -8.16
CA TYR A 308 8.92 -12.47 -9.11
C TYR A 308 8.53 -13.10 -10.43
N SER A 309 9.38 -13.99 -10.96
CA SER A 309 9.10 -14.75 -12.18
C SER A 309 7.84 -15.60 -12.07
N LEU A 310 7.58 -16.20 -10.90
CA LEU A 310 6.36 -16.96 -10.62
C LEU A 310 5.12 -16.07 -10.74
N ILE A 311 5.11 -14.92 -10.06
CA ILE A 311 3.98 -13.96 -10.10
C ILE A 311 3.76 -13.44 -11.52
N TYR A 312 4.81 -13.00 -12.21
CA TYR A 312 4.70 -12.51 -13.59
C TYR A 312 4.19 -13.58 -14.56
N ALA A 313 4.62 -14.84 -14.39
CA ALA A 313 4.14 -15.94 -15.23
C ALA A 313 2.64 -16.17 -15.05
N ASP A 314 2.11 -16.08 -13.83
CA ASP A 314 0.68 -16.23 -13.56
C ASP A 314 -0.13 -15.07 -14.12
N VAL A 315 0.35 -13.83 -13.99
CA VAL A 315 -0.27 -12.64 -14.60
C VAL A 315 -0.32 -12.79 -16.13
N LEU A 316 0.80 -13.10 -16.76
CA LEU A 316 0.89 -13.25 -18.21
C LEU A 316 -0.02 -14.37 -18.73
N ARG A 317 -0.05 -15.52 -18.05
CA ARG A 317 -0.94 -16.63 -18.38
C ARG A 317 -2.40 -16.21 -18.31
N SER A 318 -2.80 -15.51 -17.25
CA SER A 318 -4.16 -15.02 -17.08
C SER A 318 -4.55 -14.03 -18.18
N VAL A 319 -3.71 -13.03 -18.42
CA VAL A 319 -3.95 -12.01 -19.47
C VAL A 319 -4.09 -12.68 -20.87
N HIS A 320 -3.19 -13.58 -21.22
CA HIS A 320 -3.24 -14.27 -22.52
C HIS A 320 -4.48 -15.16 -22.69
N SER A 321 -4.99 -15.73 -21.60
CA SER A 321 -6.19 -16.57 -21.63
C SER A 321 -7.51 -15.79 -21.45
N GLY A 322 -7.45 -14.45 -21.26
CA GLY A 322 -8.62 -13.63 -20.95
C GLY A 322 -9.16 -13.84 -19.53
N GLY A 323 -8.30 -14.32 -18.61
CA GLY A 323 -8.63 -14.51 -17.21
C GLY A 323 -8.69 -13.22 -16.40
N PRO A 324 -9.15 -13.25 -15.16
CA PRO A 324 -9.40 -12.05 -14.35
C PRO A 324 -8.13 -11.40 -13.78
N LEU A 325 -6.99 -12.11 -13.61
CA LEU A 325 -5.74 -11.53 -13.11
C LEU A 325 -5.11 -10.67 -14.21
N GLN A 326 -5.17 -9.35 -14.05
CA GLN A 326 -4.88 -8.38 -15.10
C GLN A 326 -3.61 -7.54 -14.84
N GLY A 327 -3.02 -7.66 -13.66
CA GLY A 327 -1.81 -6.90 -13.35
C GLY A 327 -1.23 -7.21 -11.99
N CYS A 328 -0.04 -6.65 -11.75
CA CYS A 328 0.61 -6.72 -10.45
C CYS A 328 1.55 -5.53 -10.23
N ASN A 329 1.80 -5.20 -8.94
CA ASN A 329 2.80 -4.23 -8.50
C ASN A 329 3.70 -4.91 -7.47
N PHE A 330 4.99 -4.96 -7.73
CA PHE A 330 5.94 -5.45 -6.72
C PHE A 330 6.22 -4.39 -5.65
N TRP A 331 6.56 -4.85 -4.46
CA TRP A 331 7.06 -4.02 -3.38
C TRP A 331 8.55 -4.29 -3.16
N GLY A 332 9.39 -3.28 -3.13
CA GLY A 332 9.11 -1.87 -3.39
C GLY A 332 10.28 -1.32 -4.19
N TRP A 333 10.02 -0.31 -5.02
CA TRP A 333 11.09 0.31 -5.79
C TRP A 333 12.02 1.12 -4.88
N GLY A 334 13.27 0.68 -4.72
CA GLY A 334 14.34 1.37 -3.98
C GLY A 334 15.19 2.24 -4.87
N GLY A 335 15.32 1.86 -6.15
CA GLY A 335 16.06 2.60 -7.16
C GLY A 335 17.49 2.92 -6.74
N GLU A 336 17.90 4.20 -6.86
CA GLU A 336 19.23 4.68 -6.43
C GLU A 336 19.33 4.94 -4.91
N GLY A 337 18.26 4.70 -4.14
CA GLY A 337 18.27 4.82 -2.68
C GLY A 337 19.21 3.81 -2.02
N ARG A 338 19.78 4.20 -0.89
CA ARG A 338 20.63 3.34 -0.07
C ARG A 338 20.33 3.60 1.38
N ALA A 339 20.38 2.58 2.23
CA ALA A 339 20.29 2.76 3.68
C ALA A 339 21.37 3.75 4.15
N GLN A 340 20.98 4.72 4.98
CA GLN A 340 21.93 5.73 5.49
C GLN A 340 22.75 5.23 6.68
N HIS A 341 22.30 4.16 7.32
CA HIS A 341 22.90 3.61 8.54
C HIS A 341 23.28 2.14 8.34
N ALA A 342 24.40 1.73 8.92
CA ALA A 342 24.96 0.38 8.80
C ALA A 342 24.07 -0.71 9.43
N ASP A 343 23.19 -0.33 10.36
CA ASP A 343 22.21 -1.21 10.99
C ASP A 343 20.89 -1.31 10.21
N HIS A 344 20.81 -0.65 9.05
CA HIS A 344 19.62 -0.57 8.19
C HIS A 344 18.38 0.02 8.86
N HIS A 345 18.50 0.68 10.01
CA HIS A 345 17.37 1.36 10.64
C HIS A 345 17.16 2.75 10.03
N PHE A 346 15.88 3.06 9.74
CA PHE A 346 15.51 4.41 9.36
C PHE A 346 15.56 5.34 10.56
N VAL A 347 16.30 6.45 10.43
CA VAL A 347 16.34 7.49 11.44
C VAL A 347 15.54 8.70 10.94
N ARG A 348 14.78 9.29 11.84
CA ARG A 348 13.98 10.48 11.50
C ARG A 348 14.86 11.56 10.85
N ARG A 349 14.49 12.02 9.67
CA ARG A 349 15.15 12.97 8.77
C ARG A 349 16.07 12.34 7.73
N ASP A 350 16.18 11.05 7.69
CA ASP A 350 16.82 10.40 6.54
C ASP A 350 16.10 10.79 5.26
N THR A 351 16.86 11.01 4.21
CA THR A 351 16.33 11.43 2.89
C THR A 351 16.77 10.51 1.75
N SER A 352 17.61 9.54 2.05
CA SER A 352 17.94 8.47 1.10
C SER A 352 16.87 7.37 1.16
N TYR A 353 15.68 7.71 0.69
CA TYR A 353 14.55 6.80 0.68
C TYR A 353 14.84 5.55 -0.14
N VAL A 354 14.46 4.41 0.41
CA VAL A 354 14.39 3.10 -0.25
C VAL A 354 12.93 2.64 -0.37
N GLY A 355 12.69 1.43 -0.84
CA GLY A 355 11.31 0.92 -1.00
C GLY A 355 10.63 0.56 0.31
N ASP A 356 11.39 0.32 1.38
CA ASP A 356 10.87 -0.16 2.67
C ASP A 356 10.41 0.99 3.56
N PRO A 357 9.29 0.84 4.29
CA PRO A 357 8.79 1.85 5.22
C PRO A 357 9.68 1.97 6.48
N PRO A 358 9.54 3.06 7.27
CA PRO A 358 10.45 3.37 8.37
C PRO A 358 10.54 2.34 9.49
N HIS A 359 9.57 1.45 9.63
CA HIS A 359 9.56 0.43 10.69
C HIS A 359 10.27 -0.87 10.28
N GLU A 360 10.62 -0.99 9.01
CA GLU A 360 11.31 -2.13 8.44
C GLU A 360 12.79 -1.86 8.22
N PRO A 361 13.64 -2.89 8.20
CA PRO A 361 15.02 -2.75 7.77
C PRO A 361 15.09 -2.18 6.35
N GLN A 362 15.86 -1.13 6.18
CA GLN A 362 15.98 -0.43 4.89
C GLN A 362 16.79 -1.29 3.90
N GLY A 363 16.13 -1.79 2.87
CA GLY A 363 16.67 -2.74 1.90
C GLY A 363 16.02 -4.13 1.96
N TRP A 364 15.11 -4.37 2.91
CA TRP A 364 14.52 -5.69 3.14
C TRP A 364 13.83 -6.23 1.88
N TYR A 365 12.90 -5.45 1.33
CA TYR A 365 12.17 -5.83 0.12
C TYR A 365 12.52 -4.94 -1.09
N SER A 366 13.34 -3.92 -0.90
CA SER A 366 13.70 -2.97 -1.94
C SER A 366 14.29 -3.64 -3.18
N VAL A 367 13.85 -3.16 -4.35
CA VAL A 367 14.48 -3.44 -5.66
C VAL A 367 15.33 -2.24 -6.01
N PHE A 368 16.64 -2.45 -6.08
CA PHE A 368 17.60 -1.39 -6.35
C PHE A 368 17.95 -1.29 -7.84
N ASP A 369 18.48 -0.14 -8.23
CA ASP A 369 18.92 0.13 -9.59
C ASP A 369 20.08 -0.76 -10.09
N VAL A 370 20.75 -1.46 -9.19
CA VAL A 370 21.83 -2.44 -9.46
C VAL A 370 21.32 -3.87 -9.52
N ASP A 371 20.08 -4.14 -9.17
CA ASP A 371 19.45 -5.46 -9.29
C ASP A 371 19.18 -5.72 -10.79
N LYS A 372 19.54 -6.94 -11.27
CA LYS A 372 19.49 -7.30 -12.70
C LYS A 372 18.34 -8.24 -12.99
#